data_6efdb1410842e70e73ffeb151b85cc89
#
_entry.id   6efdb1410842e70e73ffeb151b85cc89
#
_cell.length_a   1.000
_cell.length_b   1.000
_cell.length_c   1.000
_cell.angle_alpha   90.00
_cell.angle_beta   90.00
_cell.angle_gamma   90.00
#
_symmetry.space_group_name_H-M   'P 1'
#
loop_
_entity.id
_entity.type
_entity.pdbx_description
1 polymer ?
#
loop_
_entity_poly.entity_id
_entity_poly.type
_entity_poly.pdbx_seq_one_letter_code
_entity_poly.pdbx_strand_id
1 'polypeptide(L)'
;MSFRELQTFCEMMRSLGYPRTISMENFRVANFKLVAEIIYWLATRFDKKADISDNIEDEKARVEFIRAACSFFYNNLKIKLNSKKLYAADGHAVQELLKVIQVLYNAKKSVSFQNDYEVGQELDITSKKNDLNTIKELSQEIVDLGLNVRKKNFYFFFNFYKI
;
A
#
# COMPACT_ATOMS: atom_id res chain seq x y z
N MET A 1 0.88 10.56 19.83
CA MET A 1 0.79 10.93 18.41
C MET A 1 1.33 12.35 18.21
N SER A 2 2.15 12.58 17.20
CA SER A 2 2.71 13.89 16.87
C SER A 2 1.70 14.72 16.05
N PHE A 3 1.69 16.04 16.24
CA PHE A 3 0.94 16.97 15.40
C PHE A 3 1.27 16.79 13.89
N ARG A 4 2.54 16.57 13.59
CA ARG A 4 3.02 16.35 12.22
C ARG A 4 2.43 15.08 11.58
N GLU A 5 2.32 13.99 12.35
CA GLU A 5 1.70 12.75 11.84
C GLU A 5 0.24 12.96 11.46
N LEU A 6 -0.48 13.71 12.28
CA LEU A 6 -1.89 14.01 12.02
C LEU A 6 -2.09 14.95 10.83
N GLN A 7 -1.22 15.95 10.69
CA GLN A 7 -1.22 16.83 9.53
C GLN A 7 -0.94 16.02 8.25
N THR A 8 0.10 15.18 8.25
CA THR A 8 0.45 14.30 7.13
C THR A 8 -0.72 13.38 6.76
N PHE A 9 -1.40 12.83 7.76
CA PHE A 9 -2.59 12.00 7.55
C PHE A 9 -3.70 12.78 6.82
N CYS A 10 -4.05 13.98 7.28
CA CYS A 10 -5.08 14.80 6.66
C CYS A 10 -4.72 15.20 5.21
N GLU A 11 -3.46 15.55 4.96
CA GLU A 11 -2.97 15.90 3.63
C GLU A 11 -3.02 14.71 2.66
N MET A 12 -2.58 13.53 3.09
CA MET A 12 -2.64 12.31 2.29
C MET A 12 -4.08 11.88 1.99
N MET A 13 -4.99 11.94 2.97
CA MET A 13 -6.40 11.63 2.78
C MET A 13 -7.06 12.57 1.76
N ARG A 14 -6.78 13.88 1.86
CA ARG A 14 -7.24 14.87 0.88
C ARG A 14 -6.68 14.56 -0.52
N SER A 15 -5.40 14.28 -0.61
CA SER A 15 -4.74 13.93 -1.88
C SER A 15 -5.32 12.66 -2.50
N LEU A 16 -5.68 11.66 -1.70
CA LEU A 16 -6.32 10.42 -2.17
C LEU A 16 -7.77 10.65 -2.61
N GLY A 17 -8.37 11.79 -2.28
CA GLY A 17 -9.74 12.16 -2.65
C GLY A 17 -10.78 11.62 -1.66
N TYR A 18 -10.47 11.59 -0.36
CA TYR A 18 -11.47 11.29 0.65
C TYR A 18 -12.57 12.36 0.63
N PRO A 19 -13.86 11.96 0.61
CA PRO A 19 -14.95 12.90 0.31
C PRO A 19 -15.26 13.90 1.43
N ARG A 20 -14.84 13.60 2.66
CA ARG A 20 -15.10 14.45 3.83
C ARG A 20 -13.84 15.17 4.27
N THR A 21 -13.98 16.39 4.77
CA THR A 21 -12.89 17.11 5.41
C THR A 21 -12.61 16.49 6.78
N ILE A 22 -11.38 16.05 6.98
CA ILE A 22 -10.89 15.55 8.26
C ILE A 22 -10.08 16.66 8.91
N SER A 23 -10.40 16.98 10.15
CA SER A 23 -9.63 17.89 10.98
C SER A 23 -8.91 17.15 12.11
N MET A 24 -7.89 17.79 12.66
CA MET A 24 -7.14 17.24 13.78
C MET A 24 -7.99 17.07 15.04
N GLU A 25 -9.00 17.91 15.21
CA GLU A 25 -9.94 17.84 16.35
C GLU A 25 -10.75 16.55 16.36
N ASN A 26 -10.99 15.94 15.21
CA ASN A 26 -11.76 14.70 15.12
C ASN A 26 -11.14 13.50 15.86
N PHE A 27 -9.84 13.57 16.18
CA PHE A 27 -9.09 12.50 16.85
C PHE A 27 -8.63 12.86 18.27
N ARG A 28 -9.08 13.99 18.81
CA ARG A 28 -8.81 14.36 20.23
C ARG A 28 -9.59 13.48 21.19
N VAL A 29 -10.79 13.10 20.78
CA VAL A 29 -11.66 12.20 21.53
C VAL A 29 -11.91 10.97 20.65
N ALA A 30 -12.09 9.81 21.28
CA ALA A 30 -12.38 8.57 20.57
C ALA A 30 -13.60 8.74 19.64
N ASN A 31 -13.41 8.52 18.35
CA ASN A 31 -14.44 8.66 17.33
C ASN A 31 -14.47 7.41 16.43
N PHE A 32 -15.05 6.35 16.96
CA PHE A 32 -15.10 5.05 16.28
C PHE A 32 -15.80 5.12 14.94
N LYS A 33 -16.89 5.88 14.86
CA LYS A 33 -17.66 6.03 13.61
C LYS A 33 -16.81 6.58 12.48
N LEU A 34 -16.03 7.64 12.75
CA LEU A 34 -15.14 8.24 11.74
C LEU A 34 -14.01 7.27 11.35
N VAL A 35 -13.40 6.60 12.32
CA VAL A 35 -12.32 5.62 12.04
C VAL A 35 -12.85 4.46 11.22
N ALA A 36 -14.04 3.95 11.51
CA ALA A 36 -14.69 2.90 10.74
C ALA A 36 -15.00 3.34 9.30
N GLU A 37 -15.55 4.55 9.12
CA GLU A 37 -15.77 5.13 7.80
C GLU A 37 -14.49 5.23 6.96
N ILE A 38 -13.39 5.68 7.58
CA ILE A 38 -12.09 5.80 6.92
C ILE A 38 -11.56 4.41 6.52
N ILE A 39 -11.63 3.43 7.42
CA ILE A 39 -11.21 2.05 7.16
C ILE A 39 -12.00 1.46 5.99
N TYR A 40 -13.32 1.59 6.02
CA TYR A 40 -14.20 1.10 4.96
C TYR A 40 -13.88 1.76 3.61
N TRP A 41 -13.70 3.09 3.60
CA TRP A 41 -13.33 3.82 2.40
C TRP A 41 -11.95 3.39 1.85
N LEU A 42 -10.95 3.20 2.71
CA LEU A 42 -9.64 2.71 2.30
C LEU A 42 -9.72 1.31 1.69
N ALA A 43 -10.50 0.41 2.30
CA ALA A 43 -10.67 -0.95 1.81
C ALA A 43 -11.35 -0.96 0.44
N THR A 44 -12.44 -0.20 0.27
CA THR A 44 -13.16 -0.09 -1.01
C THR A 44 -12.35 0.64 -2.09
N ARG A 45 -11.44 1.53 -1.69
CA ARG A 45 -10.52 2.19 -2.62
C ARG A 45 -9.45 1.23 -3.12
N PHE A 46 -9.02 0.29 -2.27
CA PHE A 46 -8.06 -0.74 -2.63
C PHE A 46 -8.72 -1.85 -3.47
N ASP A 47 -9.85 -2.38 -3.01
CA ASP A 47 -10.63 -3.38 -3.72
C ASP A 47 -12.13 -3.03 -3.66
N LYS A 48 -12.74 -2.78 -4.83
CA LYS A 48 -14.18 -2.46 -4.94
C LYS A 48 -15.09 -3.59 -4.45
N LYS A 49 -14.57 -4.81 -4.36
CA LYS A 49 -15.27 -6.00 -3.86
C LYS A 49 -14.90 -6.36 -2.43
N ALA A 50 -14.31 -5.42 -1.67
CA ALA A 50 -13.97 -5.68 -0.27
C ALA A 50 -15.22 -6.08 0.51
N ASP A 51 -15.25 -7.32 0.99
CA ASP A 51 -16.32 -7.86 1.83
C ASP A 51 -16.04 -7.52 3.29
N ILE A 52 -16.32 -6.29 3.66
CA ILE A 52 -16.24 -5.80 5.04
C ILE A 52 -17.62 -5.27 5.40
N SER A 53 -18.26 -5.91 6.39
CA SER A 53 -19.55 -5.42 6.90
C SER A 53 -19.38 -4.00 7.45
N ASP A 54 -20.31 -3.11 7.13
CA ASP A 54 -20.39 -1.74 7.64
C ASP A 54 -21.16 -1.62 8.96
N ASN A 55 -21.66 -2.74 9.48
CA ASN A 55 -22.36 -2.76 10.75
C ASN A 55 -21.40 -2.49 11.91
N ILE A 56 -21.67 -1.42 12.67
CA ILE A 56 -20.90 -0.96 13.83
C ILE A 56 -21.79 -0.57 15.01
N GLU A 57 -23.06 -1.06 15.02
CA GLU A 57 -24.03 -0.66 16.03
C GLU A 57 -23.65 -1.21 17.41
N ASP A 58 -23.39 -2.50 17.47
CA ASP A 58 -23.06 -3.21 18.71
C ASP A 58 -21.54 -3.28 18.94
N GLU A 59 -21.12 -3.44 20.19
CA GLU A 59 -19.73 -3.65 20.56
C GLU A 59 -19.13 -4.87 19.86
N LYS A 60 -19.89 -5.96 19.78
CA LYS A 60 -19.47 -7.18 19.10
C LYS A 60 -19.25 -6.94 17.61
N ALA A 61 -20.17 -6.23 16.95
CA ALA A 61 -20.06 -5.86 15.54
C ALA A 61 -18.83 -4.98 15.28
N ARG A 62 -18.52 -4.03 16.18
CA ARG A 62 -17.32 -3.19 16.09
C ARG A 62 -16.03 -4.01 16.17
N VAL A 63 -15.97 -4.99 17.06
CA VAL A 63 -14.80 -5.88 17.19
C VAL A 63 -14.65 -6.74 15.94
N GLU A 64 -15.74 -7.28 15.41
CA GLU A 64 -15.73 -8.07 14.17
C GLU A 64 -15.29 -7.23 12.96
N PHE A 65 -15.81 -6.00 12.83
CA PHE A 65 -15.41 -5.05 11.82
C PHE A 65 -13.89 -4.78 11.83
N ILE A 66 -13.31 -4.45 13.00
CA ILE A 66 -11.88 -4.19 13.13
C ILE A 66 -11.06 -5.45 12.80
N ARG A 67 -11.52 -6.63 13.20
CA ARG A 67 -10.85 -7.89 12.90
C ARG A 67 -10.86 -8.18 11.39
N ALA A 68 -12.02 -8.02 10.74
CA ALA A 68 -12.16 -8.18 9.29
C ALA A 68 -11.25 -7.20 8.53
N ALA A 69 -11.25 -5.93 8.93
CA ALA A 69 -10.38 -4.90 8.35
C ALA A 69 -8.88 -5.23 8.51
N CYS A 70 -8.44 -5.64 9.70
CA CYS A 70 -7.05 -6.04 9.91
C CYS A 70 -6.66 -7.24 9.04
N SER A 71 -7.53 -8.23 8.91
CA SER A 71 -7.32 -9.40 8.05
C SER A 71 -7.26 -9.02 6.58
N PHE A 72 -8.15 -8.14 6.14
CA PHE A 72 -8.17 -7.64 4.77
C PHE A 72 -6.85 -6.95 4.38
N PHE A 73 -6.40 -6.00 5.18
CA PHE A 73 -5.14 -5.28 4.90
C PHE A 73 -3.90 -6.18 5.05
N TYR A 74 -3.93 -7.15 5.96
CA TYR A 74 -2.85 -8.12 6.06
C TYR A 74 -2.77 -9.04 4.83
N ASN A 75 -3.91 -9.54 4.36
CA ASN A 75 -3.94 -10.46 3.23
C ASN A 75 -3.51 -9.77 1.92
N ASN A 76 -3.97 -8.54 1.70
CA ASN A 76 -3.74 -7.81 0.46
C ASN A 76 -2.43 -7.02 0.45
N LEU A 77 -2.10 -6.32 1.55
CA LEU A 77 -0.94 -5.42 1.62
C LEU A 77 0.22 -5.97 2.47
N LYS A 78 0.02 -7.11 3.16
CA LYS A 78 0.96 -7.67 4.14
C LYS A 78 1.27 -6.70 5.30
N ILE A 79 0.37 -5.75 5.57
CA ILE A 79 0.50 -4.78 6.65
C ILE A 79 -0.18 -5.31 7.91
N LYS A 80 0.60 -5.49 8.97
CA LYS A 80 0.07 -5.85 10.29
C LYS A 80 -0.39 -4.60 11.03
N LEU A 81 -1.70 -4.50 11.26
CA LEU A 81 -2.32 -3.43 12.03
C LEU A 81 -2.59 -3.85 13.47
N ASN A 82 -2.54 -2.89 14.39
CA ASN A 82 -2.88 -3.12 15.80
C ASN A 82 -4.38 -2.87 16.01
N SER A 83 -5.15 -3.97 16.17
CA SER A 83 -6.61 -3.93 16.34
C SER A 83 -7.04 -3.13 17.58
N LYS A 84 -6.27 -3.18 18.68
CA LYS A 84 -6.59 -2.43 19.90
C LYS A 84 -6.49 -0.93 19.69
N LYS A 85 -5.46 -0.46 18.98
CA LYS A 85 -5.30 0.96 18.64
C LYS A 85 -6.39 1.44 17.69
N LEU A 86 -6.76 0.64 16.70
CA LEU A 86 -7.85 0.96 15.78
C LEU A 86 -9.20 1.01 16.51
N TYR A 87 -9.44 0.08 17.44
CA TYR A 87 -10.66 0.07 18.23
C TYR A 87 -10.77 1.27 19.18
N ALA A 88 -9.67 1.72 19.77
CA ALA A 88 -9.62 2.92 20.60
C ALA A 88 -10.04 4.19 19.84
N ALA A 89 -9.89 4.19 18.53
CA ALA A 89 -10.37 5.23 17.60
C ALA A 89 -9.94 6.66 17.96
N ASP A 90 -8.79 6.78 18.55
CA ASP A 90 -8.13 8.03 18.94
C ASP A 90 -6.94 8.35 18.02
N GLY A 91 -6.09 9.26 18.44
CA GLY A 91 -4.88 9.60 17.71
C GLY A 91 -3.94 8.41 17.44
N HIS A 92 -3.94 7.36 18.26
CA HIS A 92 -3.14 6.17 18.00
C HIS A 92 -3.69 5.32 16.85
N ALA A 93 -5.01 5.39 16.59
CA ALA A 93 -5.60 4.77 15.40
C ALA A 93 -5.07 5.39 14.11
N VAL A 94 -4.83 6.71 14.10
CA VAL A 94 -4.25 7.42 12.95
C VAL A 94 -2.86 6.88 12.58
N GLN A 95 -2.04 6.51 13.56
CA GLN A 95 -0.72 5.91 13.29
C GLN A 95 -0.83 4.57 12.55
N GLU A 96 -1.83 3.77 12.90
CA GLU A 96 -2.09 2.49 12.21
C GLU A 96 -2.65 2.73 10.79
N LEU A 97 -3.55 3.69 10.64
CA LEU A 97 -4.12 4.06 9.34
C LEU A 97 -3.07 4.64 8.39
N LEU A 98 -2.11 5.41 8.90
CA LEU A 98 -1.01 5.96 8.11
C LEU A 98 -0.22 4.88 7.36
N LYS A 99 -0.05 3.69 7.94
CA LYS A 99 0.65 2.57 7.27
C LYS A 99 -0.03 2.17 5.97
N VAL A 100 -1.36 2.11 5.97
CA VAL A 100 -2.17 1.77 4.79
C VAL A 100 -2.21 2.92 3.79
N ILE A 101 -2.43 4.14 4.30
CA ILE A 101 -2.56 5.34 3.48
C ILE A 101 -1.27 5.63 2.71
N GLN A 102 -0.10 5.44 3.32
CA GLN A 102 1.19 5.62 2.67
C GLN A 102 1.36 4.73 1.44
N VAL A 103 0.90 3.48 1.50
CA VAL A 103 0.96 2.57 0.35
C VAL A 103 0.08 3.07 -0.79
N LEU A 104 -1.17 3.45 -0.49
CA LEU A 104 -2.09 4.00 -1.50
C LEU A 104 -1.60 5.33 -2.09
N TYR A 105 -1.05 6.20 -1.24
CA TYR A 105 -0.50 7.48 -1.65
C TYR A 105 0.71 7.31 -2.58
N ASN A 106 1.63 6.40 -2.22
CA ASN A 106 2.80 6.11 -3.05
C ASN A 106 2.40 5.48 -4.40
N ALA A 107 1.42 4.58 -4.40
CA ALA A 107 0.88 4.01 -5.63
C ALA A 107 0.27 5.08 -6.54
N LYS A 108 -0.53 6.01 -5.98
CA LYS A 108 -1.08 7.14 -6.73
C LYS A 108 0.02 8.04 -7.30
N LYS A 109 1.05 8.32 -6.51
CA LYS A 109 2.17 9.17 -6.91
C LYS A 109 2.96 8.52 -8.05
N SER A 110 3.20 7.21 -8.01
CA SER A 110 3.88 6.48 -9.09
C SER A 110 3.13 6.57 -10.41
N VAL A 111 1.79 6.45 -10.38
CA VAL A 111 0.95 6.60 -11.57
C VAL A 111 0.98 8.03 -12.13
N SER A 112 0.97 9.06 -11.27
CA SER A 112 1.05 10.44 -11.73
C SER A 112 2.40 10.76 -12.38
N PHE A 113 3.49 10.23 -11.85
CA PHE A 113 4.81 10.37 -12.49
C PHE A 113 4.86 9.71 -13.87
N GLN A 114 4.25 8.55 -14.06
CA GLN A 114 4.21 7.90 -15.38
C GLN A 114 3.42 8.72 -16.39
N ASN A 115 2.29 9.31 -15.99
CA ASN A 115 1.50 10.17 -16.88
C ASN A 115 2.21 11.47 -17.26
N ASP A 116 2.99 12.06 -16.34
CA ASP A 116 3.78 13.26 -16.63
C ASP A 116 4.95 12.97 -17.58
N TYR A 117 5.47 11.73 -17.59
CA TYR A 117 6.47 11.28 -18.58
C TYR A 117 5.86 11.04 -19.96
N GLU A 118 4.60 10.63 -20.08
CA GLU A 118 3.94 10.42 -21.38
C GLU A 118 3.53 11.73 -22.04
N VAL A 119 3.15 12.75 -21.28
CA VAL A 119 2.73 14.08 -21.81
C VAL A 119 3.95 14.96 -22.20
N GLY A 120 5.14 14.70 -21.62
CA GLY A 120 6.36 15.46 -21.90
C GLY A 120 7.23 14.94 -23.05
N GLN A 121 6.83 13.88 -23.74
CA GLN A 121 7.68 13.15 -24.70
C GLN A 121 7.17 13.14 -26.14
N GLU A 122 6.86 14.28 -26.69
CA GLU A 122 6.89 14.42 -28.17
C GLU A 122 8.25 14.93 -28.66
N LEU A 123 9.29 14.88 -27.85
CA LEU A 123 10.68 15.29 -28.18
C LEU A 123 11.65 14.14 -27.92
N ASP A 124 12.14 13.58 -29.02
CA ASP A 124 13.27 12.64 -29.11
C ASP A 124 13.01 11.13 -28.91
N ILE A 125 12.20 10.57 -29.81
CA ILE A 125 11.94 9.11 -29.90
C ILE A 125 13.17 8.31 -30.33
N THR A 126 14.14 8.91 -30.98
CA THR A 126 15.28 8.19 -31.57
C THR A 126 16.38 7.88 -30.57
N SER A 127 16.69 8.75 -29.61
CA SER A 127 17.72 8.48 -28.58
C SER A 127 17.21 7.48 -27.54
N LYS A 128 15.95 7.57 -27.13
CA LYS A 128 15.35 6.67 -26.15
C LYS A 128 15.10 5.25 -26.64
N LYS A 129 14.93 5.05 -27.94
CA LYS A 129 14.81 3.71 -28.53
C LYS A 129 16.10 2.91 -28.38
N ASN A 130 17.25 3.58 -28.44
CA ASN A 130 18.54 2.96 -28.19
C ASN A 130 18.73 2.60 -26.72
N ASP A 131 18.32 3.47 -25.79
CA ASP A 131 18.39 3.21 -24.35
C ASP A 131 17.49 2.05 -23.93
N LEU A 132 16.27 1.93 -24.49
CA LEU A 132 15.36 0.81 -24.26
C LEU A 132 15.90 -0.51 -24.80
N ASN A 133 16.59 -0.49 -25.94
CA ASN A 133 17.22 -1.69 -26.48
C ASN A 133 18.40 -2.12 -25.58
N THR A 134 19.21 -1.19 -25.12
CA THR A 134 20.31 -1.46 -24.18
C THR A 134 19.80 -2.02 -22.85
N ILE A 135 18.70 -1.49 -22.30
CA ILE A 135 18.06 -2.02 -21.08
C ILE A 135 17.51 -3.43 -21.31
N LYS A 136 16.92 -3.71 -22.48
CA LYS A 136 16.47 -5.05 -22.83
C LYS A 136 17.62 -6.04 -22.93
N GLU A 137 18.71 -5.66 -23.59
CA GLU A 137 19.92 -6.49 -23.70
C GLU A 137 20.52 -6.79 -22.33
N LEU A 138 20.71 -5.76 -21.48
CA LEU A 138 21.20 -5.92 -20.12
C LEU A 138 20.27 -6.79 -19.24
N SER A 139 18.97 -6.62 -19.37
CA SER A 139 18.00 -7.46 -18.62
C SER A 139 18.05 -8.93 -19.07
N GLN A 140 18.23 -9.19 -20.36
CA GLN A 140 18.40 -10.54 -20.88
C GLN A 140 19.71 -11.17 -20.40
N GLU A 141 20.81 -10.40 -20.39
CA GLU A 141 22.11 -10.83 -19.91
C GLU A 141 22.06 -11.20 -18.41
N ILE A 142 21.36 -10.43 -17.58
CA ILE A 142 21.12 -10.73 -16.18
C ILE A 142 20.35 -12.05 -16.01
N VAL A 143 19.31 -12.29 -16.83
CA VAL A 143 18.55 -13.55 -16.81
C VAL A 143 19.44 -14.73 -17.19
N ASP A 144 20.24 -14.59 -18.24
CA ASP A 144 21.14 -15.64 -18.72
C ASP A 144 22.26 -15.94 -17.71
N LEU A 145 22.81 -14.92 -17.05
CA LEU A 145 23.76 -15.09 -15.94
C LEU A 145 23.09 -15.79 -14.75
N GLY A 146 21.85 -15.42 -14.40
CA GLY A 146 21.08 -16.09 -13.34
C GLY A 146 20.79 -17.56 -13.62
N LEU A 147 20.49 -17.91 -14.88
CA LEU A 147 20.30 -19.29 -15.32
C LEU A 147 21.61 -20.09 -15.30
N ASN A 148 22.73 -19.48 -15.66
CA ASN A 148 24.04 -20.12 -15.60
C ASN A 148 24.50 -20.37 -14.16
N VAL A 149 24.23 -19.47 -13.21
CA VAL A 149 24.49 -19.67 -11.79
C VAL A 149 23.65 -20.83 -11.25
N ARG A 150 22.36 -20.92 -11.63
CA ARG A 150 21.50 -22.05 -11.23
C ARG A 150 21.98 -23.38 -11.81
N LYS A 151 22.41 -23.42 -13.07
CA LYS A 151 22.99 -24.63 -13.65
C LYS A 151 24.29 -25.04 -12.95
N LYS A 152 25.22 -24.13 -12.67
CA LYS A 152 26.44 -24.44 -11.92
C LYS A 152 26.15 -24.96 -10.52
N ASN A 153 25.21 -24.36 -9.79
CA ASN A 153 24.81 -24.84 -8.47
C ASN A 153 24.13 -26.22 -8.54
N PHE A 154 23.36 -26.51 -9.58
CA PHE A 154 22.73 -27.81 -9.77
C PHE A 154 23.78 -28.90 -10.07
N TYR A 155 24.78 -28.61 -10.92
CA TYR A 155 25.90 -29.53 -11.19
C TYR A 155 26.78 -29.75 -9.96
N PHE A 156 27.02 -28.73 -9.15
CA PHE A 156 27.76 -28.80 -7.91
C PHE A 156 27.02 -29.69 -6.88
N PHE A 157 25.73 -29.54 -6.75
CA PHE A 157 24.88 -30.34 -5.84
C PHE A 157 24.78 -31.80 -6.31
N PHE A 158 24.70 -32.07 -7.60
CA PHE A 158 24.60 -33.41 -8.16
C PHE A 158 25.90 -34.20 -8.05
N ASN A 159 27.06 -33.52 -8.14
CA ASN A 159 28.36 -34.19 -7.94
C ASN A 159 28.74 -34.39 -6.46
N PHE A 160 28.11 -33.70 -5.54
CA PHE A 160 28.38 -33.86 -4.09
C PHE A 160 27.61 -35.02 -3.45
N TYR A 161 26.52 -35.48 -4.12
CA TYR A 161 25.72 -36.61 -3.66
C TYR A 161 26.02 -37.95 -4.38
N LYS A 162 27.11 -38.00 -5.16
CA LYS A 162 27.57 -39.23 -5.82
C LYS A 162 28.84 -39.73 -5.16
N ILE A 163 28.78 -40.00 -3.84
CA ILE A 163 29.70 -40.85 -3.09
C ILE A 163 28.84 -41.80 -2.28
#